data_553fe39b6037267c91ff5f791cb3053a
#
_entry.id   553fe39b6037267c91ff5f791cb3053a
#
_cell.length_a   1.000
_cell.length_b   1.000
_cell.length_c   1.000
_cell.angle_alpha   90.00
_cell.angle_beta   90.00
_cell.angle_gamma   90.00
#
_symmetry.space_group_name_H-M   'P 1'
#
loop_
_entity.id
_entity.type
_entity.pdbx_description
1 polymer ?
#
loop_
_entity_poly.entity_id
_entity_poly.type
_entity_poly.pdbx_seq_one_letter_code
_entity_poly.pdbx_strand_id
1 'polypeptide(L)'
;MKKTIISLSFILLCGAASAQGFDAGLLFSENDYQGTARTMAMGNAFTALGGDLGSIGINPAGSAVARCYQFTITPGLDFSLNGTKGSVTPDGMPSFQHKVYNGRTRFALPNLGISLNFNTGRRRGVMNWSLGFVINNTAQ
;
A
#
# COMPACT_ATOMS: atom_id res chain seq x y z
N MET A 1 -4.73 -41.97 22.06
CA MET A 1 -5.76 -40.91 22.05
C MET A 1 -5.21 -39.50 21.88
N LYS A 2 -4.24 -38.99 22.67
CA LYS A 2 -3.70 -37.63 22.49
C LYS A 2 -3.06 -37.42 21.12
N LYS A 3 -2.28 -38.37 20.61
CA LYS A 3 -1.62 -38.28 19.28
C LYS A 3 -2.63 -38.27 18.12
N THR A 4 -3.71 -39.04 18.22
CA THR A 4 -4.78 -39.04 17.20
C THR A 4 -5.59 -37.75 17.19
N ILE A 5 -5.81 -37.12 18.33
CA ILE A 5 -6.48 -35.82 18.41
C ILE A 5 -5.61 -34.71 17.77
N ILE A 6 -4.30 -34.71 18.05
CA ILE A 6 -3.38 -33.76 17.47
C ILE A 6 -3.29 -33.89 15.92
N SER A 7 -3.25 -35.15 15.45
CA SER A 7 -3.22 -35.40 13.99
C SER A 7 -4.52 -34.98 13.32
N LEU A 8 -5.67 -35.21 13.96
CA LEU A 8 -6.97 -34.79 13.43
C LEU A 8 -7.10 -33.26 13.39
N SER A 9 -6.62 -32.57 14.45
CA SER A 9 -6.59 -31.11 14.48
C SER A 9 -5.72 -30.51 13.40
N PHE A 10 -4.58 -31.15 13.09
CA PHE A 10 -3.69 -30.69 12.03
C PHE A 10 -4.32 -30.83 10.63
N ILE A 11 -5.03 -31.92 10.38
CA ILE A 11 -5.76 -32.14 9.12
C ILE A 11 -6.89 -31.13 8.95
N LEU A 12 -7.62 -30.81 10.03
CA LEU A 12 -8.67 -29.79 10.02
C LEU A 12 -8.11 -28.39 9.73
N LEU A 13 -6.93 -28.04 10.29
CA LEU A 13 -6.27 -26.78 10.01
C LEU A 13 -5.81 -26.66 8.53
N CYS A 14 -5.29 -27.75 7.97
CA CYS A 14 -4.89 -27.78 6.55
C CYS A 14 -6.09 -27.63 5.62
N GLY A 15 -7.24 -28.21 5.97
CA GLY A 15 -8.48 -28.04 5.20
C GLY A 15 -9.02 -26.61 5.20
N ALA A 16 -8.88 -25.91 6.33
CA ALA A 16 -9.29 -24.51 6.45
C ALA A 16 -8.40 -23.55 5.61
N ALA A 17 -7.13 -23.88 5.43
CA ALA A 17 -6.21 -23.08 4.61
C ALA A 17 -6.57 -23.07 3.12
N SER A 18 -7.31 -24.04 2.62
CA SER A 18 -7.75 -24.13 1.22
C SER A 18 -9.02 -23.33 0.93
N ALA A 19 -9.64 -22.72 1.94
CA ALA A 19 -10.88 -21.96 1.80
C ALA A 19 -10.69 -20.55 1.24
N GLN A 20 -9.43 -20.10 1.06
CA GLN A 20 -9.14 -18.78 0.47
C GLN A 20 -9.18 -18.88 -1.05
N GLY A 21 -10.15 -18.21 -1.66
CA GLY A 21 -10.26 -18.13 -3.11
C GLY A 21 -9.07 -17.36 -3.73
N PHE A 22 -8.79 -17.63 -4.98
CA PHE A 22 -7.75 -16.92 -5.77
C PHE A 22 -7.93 -15.40 -5.72
N ASP A 23 -9.18 -14.93 -5.73
CA ASP A 23 -9.52 -13.50 -5.67
C ASP A 23 -9.07 -12.84 -4.34
N ALA A 24 -9.21 -13.55 -3.22
CA ALA A 24 -8.71 -13.07 -1.94
C ALA A 24 -7.18 -13.00 -1.92
N GLY A 25 -6.51 -14.00 -2.51
CA GLY A 25 -5.06 -13.99 -2.66
C GLY A 25 -4.57 -12.83 -3.52
N LEU A 26 -5.28 -12.49 -4.58
CA LEU A 26 -4.97 -11.36 -5.43
C LEU A 26 -5.15 -10.03 -4.67
N LEU A 27 -6.25 -9.86 -3.95
CA LEU A 27 -6.53 -8.67 -3.16
C LEU A 27 -5.46 -8.40 -2.10
N PHE A 28 -4.96 -9.44 -1.43
CA PHE A 28 -3.88 -9.30 -0.45
C PHE A 28 -2.49 -9.14 -1.07
N SER A 29 -2.33 -9.42 -2.35
CA SER A 29 -1.07 -9.23 -3.08
C SER A 29 -0.94 -7.85 -3.71
N GLU A 30 -2.01 -7.07 -3.76
CA GLU A 30 -1.95 -5.71 -4.25
C GLU A 30 -1.12 -4.83 -3.32
N ASN A 31 -0.08 -4.21 -3.88
CA ASN A 31 0.73 -3.23 -3.18
C ASN A 31 0.22 -1.83 -3.49
N ASP A 32 -0.40 -1.21 -2.51
CA ASP A 32 -0.74 0.20 -2.59
C ASP A 32 0.51 1.06 -2.42
N TYR A 33 0.91 1.72 -3.49
CA TYR A 33 2.00 2.69 -3.45
C TYR A 33 1.50 3.97 -2.80
N GLN A 34 1.94 4.20 -1.56
CA GLN A 34 1.53 5.35 -0.77
C GLN A 34 2.74 6.15 -0.30
N GLY A 35 2.56 7.43 -0.08
CA GLY A 35 3.57 8.28 0.50
C GLY A 35 3.84 9.54 -0.29
N THR A 36 5.05 10.06 -0.16
CA THR A 36 5.50 11.23 -0.91
C THR A 36 5.72 10.87 -2.39
N ALA A 37 5.71 11.87 -3.25
CA ALA A 37 6.00 11.66 -4.68
C ALA A 37 7.35 10.95 -4.90
N ARG A 38 8.34 11.22 -4.04
CA ARG A 38 9.64 10.54 -4.06
C ARG A 38 9.51 9.06 -3.74
N THR A 39 8.79 8.70 -2.69
CA THR A 39 8.57 7.31 -2.28
C THR A 39 7.82 6.54 -3.36
N MET A 40 6.80 7.15 -3.95
CA MET A 40 6.02 6.56 -5.03
C MET A 40 6.86 6.36 -6.30
N ALA A 41 7.68 7.35 -6.69
CA ALA A 41 8.57 7.24 -7.84
C ALA A 41 9.62 6.12 -7.71
N MET A 42 9.97 5.75 -6.47
CA MET A 42 10.88 4.64 -6.17
C MET A 42 10.16 3.31 -5.95
N GLY A 43 8.87 3.22 -6.27
CA GLY A 43 8.06 2.01 -6.10
C GLY A 43 8.02 1.52 -4.65
N ASN A 44 7.99 2.41 -3.67
CA ASN A 44 8.06 2.13 -2.23
C ASN A 44 9.34 1.41 -1.76
N ALA A 45 10.41 1.39 -2.54
CA ALA A 45 11.69 0.79 -2.16
C ALA A 45 12.42 1.65 -1.10
N PHE A 46 11.75 1.95 0.00
CA PHE A 46 12.20 2.89 1.04
C PHE A 46 12.49 2.22 2.40
N THR A 47 12.41 0.90 2.48
CA THR A 47 12.58 0.17 3.75
C THR A 47 13.92 0.45 4.42
N ALA A 48 15.02 0.53 3.62
CA ALA A 48 16.37 0.77 4.12
C ALA A 48 16.80 2.24 4.00
N LEU A 49 16.07 3.00 3.19
CA LEU A 49 16.37 4.41 2.99
C LEU A 49 15.82 5.29 4.10
N GLY A 50 15.74 6.05 4.63
CA GLY A 50 15.11 6.92 5.60
C GLY A 50 15.22 8.38 5.15
N GLY A 51 14.84 9.28 6.05
CA GLY A 51 15.02 10.69 5.83
C GLY A 51 13.96 11.34 4.94
N ASP A 52 12.89 10.62 4.66
CA ASP A 52 11.72 11.12 3.94
C ASP A 52 10.44 10.79 4.72
N LEU A 53 9.45 11.67 4.67
CA LEU A 53 8.16 11.47 5.33
C LEU A 53 7.40 10.24 4.83
N GLY A 54 7.58 9.86 3.56
CA GLY A 54 7.02 8.64 3.01
C GLY A 54 7.56 7.37 3.68
N SER A 55 8.77 7.42 4.23
CA SER A 55 9.37 6.30 4.94
C SER A 55 8.66 5.96 6.25
N ILE A 56 7.92 6.88 6.86
CA ILE A 56 7.25 6.67 8.16
C ILE A 56 6.22 5.54 8.08
N GLY A 57 5.51 5.43 6.97
CA GLY A 57 4.53 4.36 6.74
C GLY A 57 5.16 2.98 6.50
N ILE A 58 6.40 2.95 6.02
CA ILE A 58 7.12 1.71 5.66
C ILE A 58 8.02 1.27 6.81
N ASN A 59 8.85 2.20 7.30
CA ASN A 59 9.78 1.99 8.40
C ASN A 59 9.89 3.28 9.24
N PRO A 60 9.18 3.36 10.37
CA PRO A 60 9.18 4.57 11.20
C PRO A 60 10.57 5.00 11.69
N ALA A 61 11.50 4.04 11.87
CA ALA A 61 12.88 4.35 12.26
C ALA A 61 13.62 5.20 11.21
N GLY A 62 13.16 5.17 9.96
CA GLY A 62 13.70 6.00 8.87
C GLY A 62 13.52 7.50 9.11
N SER A 63 12.56 7.92 9.91
CA SER A 63 12.36 9.33 10.24
C SER A 63 13.51 9.92 11.08
N ALA A 64 14.15 9.10 11.90
CA ALA A 64 15.28 9.53 12.75
C ALA A 64 16.57 9.80 11.95
N VAL A 65 16.65 9.34 10.71
CA VAL A 65 17.78 9.62 9.80
C VAL A 65 17.71 11.03 9.23
N ALA A 66 16.53 11.62 9.18
CA ALA A 66 16.35 12.99 8.72
C ALA A 66 17.01 13.97 9.70
N ARG A 67 17.84 14.87 9.16
CA ARG A 67 18.59 15.87 9.97
C ARG A 67 17.90 17.23 10.06
N CYS A 68 16.76 17.37 9.42
CA CYS A 68 16.01 18.64 9.36
C CYS A 68 14.51 18.39 9.60
N TYR A 69 13.82 19.44 9.94
CA TYR A 69 12.37 19.45 9.94
C TYR A 69 11.87 19.30 8.51
N GLN A 70 10.84 18.50 8.34
CA GLN A 70 10.27 18.23 7.03
C GLN A 70 8.77 18.53 7.05
N PHE A 71 8.33 19.16 5.97
CA PHE A 71 6.92 19.33 5.64
C PHE A 71 6.72 18.86 4.21
N THR A 72 5.73 18.03 3.99
CA THR A 72 5.39 17.56 2.64
C THR A 72 3.91 17.73 2.36
N ILE A 73 3.63 18.16 1.16
CA ILE A 73 2.32 18.13 0.53
C ILE A 73 2.50 17.59 -0.87
N THR A 74 1.78 16.53 -1.19
CA THR A 74 1.89 15.87 -2.49
C THR A 74 0.53 15.90 -3.17
N PRO A 75 0.26 16.85 -4.07
CA PRO A 75 -0.90 16.79 -4.92
C PRO A 75 -0.72 15.72 -6.00
N GLY A 76 -1.79 15.02 -6.35
CA GLY A 76 -1.81 13.99 -7.38
C GLY A 76 -3.00 14.14 -8.31
N LEU A 77 -2.85 13.64 -9.52
CA LEU A 77 -3.91 13.50 -10.50
C LEU A 77 -3.95 12.03 -10.92
N ASP A 78 -5.05 11.36 -10.64
CA ASP A 78 -5.27 9.98 -11.05
C ASP A 78 -6.08 9.94 -12.33
N PHE A 79 -5.54 9.28 -13.33
CA PHE A 79 -6.21 9.02 -14.60
C PHE A 79 -6.48 7.53 -14.70
N SER A 80 -7.73 7.13 -14.68
CA SER A 80 -8.14 5.75 -14.89
C SER A 80 -8.86 5.64 -16.24
N LEU A 81 -8.32 4.80 -17.12
CA LEU A 81 -8.91 4.48 -18.41
C LEU A 81 -9.25 2.99 -18.44
N ASN A 82 -10.52 2.67 -18.33
CA ASN A 82 -10.99 1.30 -18.36
C ASN A 82 -11.69 1.01 -19.70
N GLY A 83 -11.18 0.01 -20.41
CA GLY A 83 -11.82 -0.52 -21.62
C GLY A 83 -12.35 -1.92 -21.36
N THR A 84 -13.66 -2.11 -21.39
CA THR A 84 -14.29 -3.40 -21.22
C THR A 84 -14.85 -3.87 -22.57
N LYS A 85 -14.48 -5.08 -22.99
CA LYS A 85 -15.11 -5.79 -24.12
C LYS A 85 -16.02 -6.86 -23.52
N GLY A 86 -17.30 -6.74 -23.72
CA GLY A 86 -18.25 -7.80 -23.41
C GLY A 86 -18.73 -8.46 -24.71
N SER A 87 -18.64 -9.78 -24.81
CA SER A 87 -19.38 -10.55 -25.80
C SER A 87 -20.32 -11.46 -25.02
N VAL A 88 -21.59 -11.12 -24.98
CA VAL A 88 -22.62 -12.01 -24.49
C VAL A 88 -23.31 -12.58 -25.75
N THR A 89 -23.20 -13.88 -25.93
CA THR A 89 -23.98 -14.60 -26.92
C THR A 89 -25.02 -15.46 -26.16
N PRO A 90 -26.20 -14.93 -25.85
CA PRO A 90 -27.30 -15.77 -25.45
C PRO A 90 -27.71 -16.59 -26.69
N ASP A 91 -28.00 -17.89 -26.52
CA ASP A 91 -28.44 -18.75 -27.58
C ASP A 91 -29.62 -18.11 -28.35
N GLY A 92 -29.41 -17.85 -29.63
CA GLY A 92 -30.43 -17.32 -30.54
C GLY A 92 -30.49 -15.80 -30.69
N MET A 93 -29.57 -15.01 -30.05
CA MET A 93 -29.48 -13.57 -30.24
C MET A 93 -28.21 -13.15 -30.97
N PRO A 94 -28.22 -12.04 -31.76
CA PRO A 94 -27.02 -11.51 -32.39
C PRO A 94 -26.01 -11.10 -31.32
N SER A 95 -24.75 -11.45 -31.54
CA SER A 95 -23.64 -11.08 -30.63
C SER A 95 -23.46 -9.56 -30.58
N PHE A 96 -23.69 -8.95 -29.43
CA PHE A 96 -23.39 -7.55 -29.21
C PHE A 96 -21.91 -7.42 -28.79
N GLN A 97 -21.06 -7.07 -29.75
CA GLN A 97 -19.69 -6.71 -29.47
C GLN A 97 -19.63 -5.22 -29.11
N HIS A 98 -19.89 -4.90 -27.86
CA HIS A 98 -19.85 -3.53 -27.40
C HIS A 98 -18.54 -3.28 -26.63
N LYS A 99 -17.79 -2.27 -27.06
CA LYS A 99 -16.61 -1.77 -26.33
C LYS A 99 -17.06 -0.54 -25.55
N VAL A 100 -17.00 -0.63 -24.23
CA VAL A 100 -17.28 0.50 -23.35
C VAL A 100 -15.95 1.05 -22.85
N TYR A 101 -15.71 2.32 -23.13
CA TYR A 101 -14.56 3.05 -22.57
C TYR A 101 -15.09 3.96 -21.46
N ASN A 102 -14.54 3.81 -20.28
CA ASN A 102 -14.83 4.70 -19.16
C ASN A 102 -13.54 5.36 -18.71
N GLY A 103 -13.49 6.67 -18.80
CA GLY A 103 -12.39 7.50 -18.33
C GLY A 103 -12.80 8.23 -17.06
N ARG A 104 -11.97 8.16 -16.02
CA ARG A 104 -12.15 8.91 -14.79
C ARG A 104 -10.90 9.68 -14.46
N THR A 105 -11.06 10.96 -14.18
CA THR A 105 -9.99 11.82 -13.67
C THR A 105 -10.36 12.27 -12.27
N ARG A 106 -9.45 12.08 -11.33
CA ARG A 106 -9.59 12.51 -9.94
C ARG A 106 -8.40 13.36 -9.53
N PHE A 107 -8.68 14.45 -8.84
CA PHE A 107 -7.68 15.14 -8.04
C PHE A 107 -7.60 14.47 -6.67
N ALA A 108 -6.41 14.12 -6.25
CA ALA A 108 -6.15 13.51 -4.95
C ALA A 108 -5.05 14.29 -4.21
N LEU A 109 -5.02 14.13 -2.91
CA LEU A 109 -3.92 14.55 -2.05
C LEU A 109 -3.32 13.28 -1.42
N PRO A 110 -2.45 12.57 -2.14
CA PRO A 110 -1.92 11.29 -1.70
C PRO A 110 -1.15 11.35 -0.39
N ASN A 111 -0.46 12.47 -0.12
CA ASN A 111 0.34 12.60 1.09
C ASN A 111 0.31 14.03 1.63
N LEU A 112 0.15 14.12 2.93
CA LEU A 112 0.36 15.31 3.73
C LEU A 112 1.10 14.91 5.00
N GLY A 113 2.21 15.58 5.32
CA GLY A 113 2.93 15.22 6.53
C GLY A 113 3.87 16.28 7.05
N ILE A 114 4.21 16.12 8.33
CA ILE A 114 5.19 16.91 9.03
C ILE A 114 6.08 16.00 9.87
N SER A 115 7.36 16.27 9.90
CA SER A 115 8.33 15.60 10.78
C SER A 115 9.22 16.62 11.46
N LEU A 116 9.30 16.52 12.76
CA LEU A 116 10.16 17.31 13.62
C LEU A 116 11.30 16.42 14.10
N ASN A 117 12.54 16.81 13.79
CA ASN A 117 13.73 16.06 14.13
C ASN A 117 14.57 16.83 15.12
N PHE A 118 14.87 16.20 16.25
CA PHE A 118 15.58 16.81 17.34
C PHE A 118 16.91 16.06 17.57
N ASN A 119 18.00 16.79 17.47
CA ASN A 119 19.32 16.27 17.77
C ASN A 119 19.66 16.59 19.23
N THR A 120 20.02 15.58 20.01
CA THR A 120 20.36 15.73 21.44
C THR A 120 21.81 16.18 21.66
N GLY A 121 22.62 16.24 20.59
CA GLY A 121 24.05 16.58 20.68
C GLY A 121 24.91 15.52 21.39
N ARG A 122 24.32 14.39 21.78
CA ARG A 122 25.03 13.31 22.46
C ARG A 122 25.76 12.41 21.46
N ARG A 123 26.96 11.94 21.83
CA ARG A 123 27.73 10.99 21.01
C ARG A 123 27.44 9.52 21.34
N ARG A 124 26.72 9.24 22.42
CA ARG A 124 26.32 7.89 22.86
C ARG A 124 24.90 7.93 23.42
N GLY A 125 24.18 6.81 23.30
CA GLY A 125 22.78 6.70 23.71
C GLY A 125 21.84 7.27 22.68
N VAL A 126 20.75 7.92 23.09
CA VAL A 126 19.77 8.55 22.19
C VAL A 126 20.40 9.81 21.59
N MET A 127 20.85 9.71 20.36
CA MET A 127 21.48 10.82 19.63
C MET A 127 20.46 11.72 18.96
N ASN A 128 19.42 11.12 18.37
CA ASN A 128 18.34 11.82 17.70
C ASN A 128 16.99 11.22 18.12
N TRP A 129 15.97 12.03 18.16
CA TRP A 129 14.60 11.58 18.23
C TRP A 129 13.75 12.39 17.24
N SER A 130 12.74 11.78 16.72
CA SER A 130 11.85 12.41 15.75
C SER A 130 10.40 12.19 16.12
N LEU A 131 9.60 13.19 15.85
CA LEU A 131 8.13 13.12 15.91
C LEU A 131 7.60 13.40 14.54
N GLY A 132 6.91 12.43 13.96
CA GLY A 132 6.33 12.54 12.62
C GLY A 132 4.84 12.27 12.63
N PHE A 133 4.11 13.03 11.85
CA PHE A 133 2.71 12.81 11.56
C PHE A 133 2.52 12.81 10.05
N VAL A 134 1.91 11.76 9.52
CA VAL A 134 1.68 11.57 8.09
C VAL A 134 0.26 11.09 7.87
N ILE A 135 -0.39 11.71 6.91
CA ILE A 135 -1.67 11.24 6.35
C ILE A 135 -1.38 10.76 4.95
N ASN A 136 -1.59 9.49 4.70
CA ASN A 136 -1.56 8.89 3.37
C ASN A 136 -2.99 8.58 2.96
N ASN A 137 -3.39 9.08 1.81
CA ASN A 137 -4.69 8.81 1.22
C ASN A 137 -4.51 7.87 0.04
N THR A 138 -5.10 6.69 0.15
CA THR A 138 -5.17 5.72 -0.94
C THR A 138 -6.39 6.06 -1.77
N ALA A 139 -6.18 6.46 -3.01
CA ALA A 139 -7.28 6.58 -3.96
C ALA A 139 -7.74 5.17 -4.37
N GLN A 140 -8.84 4.71 -3.80
CA GLN A 140 -9.57 3.53 -4.28
C GLN A 140 -10.65 3.91 -5.27
#